data_805ee69be6f24137c12a60a964e53d78
#
_entry.id   805ee69be6f24137c12a60a964e53d78
#
_cell.length_a   1.000
_cell.length_b   1.000
_cell.length_c   1.000
_cell.angle_alpha   90.00
_cell.angle_beta   90.00
_cell.angle_gamma   90.00
#
_symmetry.space_group_name_H-M   'P 1'
#
loop_
_entity.id
_entity.type
_entity.pdbx_description
1 polymer ?
#
loop_
_entity_poly.entity_id
_entity_poly.type
_entity_poly.pdbx_seq_one_letter_code
_entity_poly.pdbx_strand_id
1 'polypeptide(L)'
;MGFIFGFFYSRNLWFLIGITKDRDRRVLIFIFLFSLIIPFWEINGFRMWTAAHILFYGISRYLYYGDKKFLFISLLSPLVHFSFFFAVVVILLFLLFRPSIKLSFLIFLIACVIQELNLDIRALQSFFPAALQSKFEGYGNIEWAESVREMHETMHWYAKLYNPVIEYLLDSIMLLIFIFSRKIEFKNIDRNQSSFISFSLWFAAFSRLLSAMPFG
;
A
#
# COMPACT_ATOMS: atom_id res chain seq x y z
N MET A 1 -12.47 -14.86 -11.65
CA MET A 1 -11.73 -13.71 -11.07
C MET A 1 -12.29 -12.38 -11.54
N GLY A 2 -12.49 -12.11 -12.84
CA GLY A 2 -12.97 -10.82 -13.33
C GLY A 2 -14.24 -10.29 -12.68
N PHE A 3 -15.21 -11.14 -12.42
CA PHE A 3 -16.44 -10.74 -11.73
C PHE A 3 -16.17 -10.27 -10.28
N ILE A 4 -15.32 -11.00 -9.54
CA ILE A 4 -14.96 -10.66 -8.16
C ILE A 4 -14.22 -9.32 -8.13
N PHE A 5 -13.26 -9.12 -9.04
CA PHE A 5 -12.57 -7.86 -9.21
C PHE A 5 -13.55 -6.71 -9.47
N GLY A 6 -14.39 -6.84 -10.51
CA GLY A 6 -15.35 -5.81 -10.89
C GLY A 6 -16.31 -5.45 -9.76
N PHE A 7 -16.76 -6.44 -9.00
CA PHE A 7 -17.61 -6.21 -7.83
C PHE A 7 -16.90 -5.35 -6.76
N PHE A 8 -15.71 -5.76 -6.30
CA PHE A 8 -15.00 -5.01 -5.25
C PHE A 8 -14.52 -3.65 -5.75
N TYR A 9 -14.05 -3.56 -6.99
CA TYR A 9 -13.67 -2.30 -7.63
C TYR A 9 -14.84 -1.30 -7.64
N SER A 10 -15.98 -1.70 -8.17
CA SER A 10 -17.19 -0.85 -8.24
C SER A 10 -17.66 -0.41 -6.84
N ARG A 11 -17.64 -1.33 -5.87
CA ARG A 11 -18.03 -1.03 -4.48
C ARG A 11 -17.06 -0.08 -3.79
N ASN A 12 -15.78 -0.13 -4.13
CA ASN A 12 -14.78 0.79 -3.61
C ASN A 12 -14.94 2.19 -4.22
N LEU A 13 -15.13 2.28 -5.53
CA LEU A 13 -15.44 3.56 -6.19
C LEU A 13 -16.69 4.20 -5.60
N TRP A 14 -17.77 3.44 -5.46
CA TRP A 14 -19.03 3.93 -4.91
C TRP A 14 -18.84 4.44 -3.46
N PHE A 15 -18.06 3.74 -2.66
CA PHE A 15 -17.73 4.18 -1.31
C PHE A 15 -16.96 5.50 -1.30
N LEU A 16 -15.92 5.63 -2.12
CA LEU A 16 -15.14 6.87 -2.22
C LEU A 16 -15.99 8.06 -2.67
N ILE A 17 -16.88 7.85 -3.64
CA ILE A 17 -17.83 8.88 -4.09
C ILE A 17 -18.81 9.25 -2.96
N GLY A 18 -19.28 8.26 -2.20
CA GLY A 18 -20.26 8.45 -1.13
C GLY A 18 -19.74 9.21 0.09
N ILE A 19 -18.45 9.05 0.44
CA ILE A 19 -17.83 9.76 1.57
C ILE A 19 -17.45 11.21 1.22
N THR A 20 -17.45 11.55 -0.06
CA THR A 20 -17.16 12.90 -0.54
C THR A 20 -18.45 13.72 -0.48
N LYS A 21 -18.67 14.42 0.65
CA LYS A 21 -19.91 15.18 0.91
C LYS A 21 -20.09 16.35 -0.06
N ASP A 22 -19.04 17.05 -0.37
CA ASP A 22 -19.03 18.12 -1.35
C ASP A 22 -18.45 17.56 -2.65
N ARG A 23 -19.31 17.48 -3.67
CA ARG A 23 -18.92 17.01 -5.01
C ARG A 23 -17.95 18.00 -5.69
N ASP A 24 -16.84 18.28 -5.03
CA ASP A 24 -15.77 19.06 -5.64
C ASP A 24 -15.26 18.29 -6.86
N ARG A 25 -15.30 18.94 -8.02
CA ARG A 25 -14.77 18.38 -9.28
C ARG A 25 -13.36 17.84 -9.13
N ARG A 26 -12.54 18.44 -8.26
CA ARG A 26 -11.18 18.00 -7.98
C ARG A 26 -11.15 16.58 -7.40
N VAL A 27 -12.04 16.28 -6.46
CA VAL A 27 -12.10 14.93 -5.85
C VAL A 27 -12.61 13.90 -6.86
N LEU A 28 -13.58 14.25 -7.70
CA LEU A 28 -14.03 13.38 -8.79
C LEU A 28 -12.90 13.08 -9.78
N ILE A 29 -12.08 14.09 -10.12
CA ILE A 29 -10.90 13.91 -10.96
C ILE A 29 -9.90 12.96 -10.27
N PHE A 30 -9.64 13.12 -8.97
CA PHE A 30 -8.76 12.22 -8.22
C PHE A 30 -9.28 10.78 -8.18
N ILE A 31 -10.57 10.59 -7.96
CA ILE A 31 -11.21 9.26 -7.98
C ILE A 31 -11.10 8.64 -9.38
N PHE A 32 -11.31 9.44 -10.41
CA PHE A 32 -11.18 9.01 -11.80
C PHE A 32 -9.72 8.64 -12.13
N LEU A 33 -8.74 9.48 -11.77
CA LEU A 33 -7.32 9.19 -11.95
C LEU A 33 -6.91 7.94 -11.16
N PHE A 34 -7.37 7.78 -9.92
CA PHE A 34 -7.14 6.57 -9.14
C PHE A 34 -7.72 5.33 -9.83
N SER A 35 -8.87 5.45 -10.49
CA SER A 35 -9.45 4.34 -11.25
C SER A 35 -8.65 3.95 -12.49
N LEU A 36 -7.84 4.88 -13.04
CA LEU A 36 -6.97 4.64 -14.18
C LEU A 36 -5.57 4.11 -13.79
N ILE A 37 -5.17 4.24 -12.53
CA ILE A 37 -3.86 3.74 -12.04
C ILE A 37 -3.78 2.20 -12.09
N ILE A 38 -4.92 1.50 -12.11
CA ILE A 38 -4.94 0.06 -12.33
C ILE A 38 -5.01 -0.18 -13.84
N PRO A 39 -3.88 -0.43 -14.49
CA PRO A 39 -3.90 -0.64 -15.92
C PRO A 39 -4.60 -1.94 -16.24
N PHE A 40 -5.69 -1.88 -17.00
CA PHE A 40 -6.42 -3.06 -17.47
C PHE A 40 -5.58 -3.99 -18.37
N TRP A 41 -4.41 -3.53 -18.80
CA TRP A 41 -3.45 -4.32 -19.60
C TRP A 41 -2.49 -5.17 -18.76
N GLU A 42 -2.42 -4.98 -17.44
CA GLU A 42 -1.67 -5.88 -16.55
C GLU A 42 -2.49 -7.12 -16.17
N ILE A 43 -2.87 -7.89 -17.16
CA ILE A 43 -3.70 -9.09 -17.00
C ILE A 43 -3.03 -10.13 -16.07
N ASN A 44 -1.70 -10.19 -16.05
CA ASN A 44 -0.95 -11.09 -15.18
C ASN A 44 -1.07 -10.73 -13.68
N GLY A 45 -1.36 -9.46 -13.37
CA GLY A 45 -1.59 -8.96 -12.01
C GLY A 45 -3.02 -9.11 -11.48
N PHE A 46 -3.94 -9.74 -12.25
CA PHE A 46 -5.37 -9.73 -11.92
C PHE A 46 -5.69 -10.29 -10.53
N ARG A 47 -4.97 -11.32 -10.08
CA ARG A 47 -5.13 -11.86 -8.71
C ARG A 47 -4.67 -10.86 -7.66
N MET A 48 -3.52 -10.23 -7.91
CA MET A 48 -2.94 -9.23 -7.01
C MET A 48 -3.89 -8.04 -6.86
N TRP A 49 -4.39 -7.48 -7.96
CA TRP A 49 -5.33 -6.37 -7.94
C TRP A 49 -6.67 -6.73 -7.29
N THR A 50 -7.16 -7.96 -7.51
CA THR A 50 -8.36 -8.45 -6.82
C THR A 50 -8.14 -8.49 -5.31
N ALA A 51 -7.00 -9.02 -4.85
CA ALA A 51 -6.64 -9.05 -3.44
C ALA A 51 -6.51 -7.64 -2.85
N ALA A 52 -5.89 -6.69 -3.60
CA ALA A 52 -5.79 -5.29 -3.21
C ALA A 52 -7.17 -4.65 -3.00
N HIS A 53 -8.11 -4.88 -3.92
CA HIS A 53 -9.46 -4.34 -3.80
C HIS A 53 -10.27 -4.96 -2.66
N ILE A 54 -10.09 -6.25 -2.37
CA ILE A 54 -10.70 -6.91 -1.21
C ILE A 54 -10.13 -6.30 0.08
N LEU A 55 -8.80 -6.15 0.16
CA LEU A 55 -8.13 -5.53 1.30
C LEU A 55 -8.64 -4.11 1.53
N PHE A 56 -8.62 -3.27 0.49
CA PHE A 56 -9.06 -1.89 0.57
C PHE A 56 -10.56 -1.79 0.92
N TYR A 57 -11.40 -2.67 0.35
CA TYR A 57 -12.83 -2.73 0.66
C TYR A 57 -13.06 -2.97 2.15
N GLY A 58 -12.35 -3.92 2.74
CA GLY A 58 -12.51 -4.26 4.14
C GLY A 58 -11.97 -3.19 5.07
N ILE A 59 -10.69 -2.81 4.90
CA ILE A 59 -10.04 -1.89 5.83
C ILE A 59 -10.64 -0.48 5.78
N SER A 60 -10.96 0.06 4.60
CA SER A 60 -11.52 1.40 4.47
C SER A 60 -12.88 1.53 5.18
N ARG A 61 -13.73 0.53 5.02
CA ARG A 61 -15.04 0.51 5.69
C ARG A 61 -14.95 0.24 7.18
N TYR A 62 -14.01 -0.60 7.59
CA TYR A 62 -13.74 -0.78 9.01
C TYR A 62 -13.30 0.53 9.68
N LEU A 63 -12.37 1.24 9.09
CA LEU A 63 -11.89 2.53 9.61
C LEU A 63 -12.97 3.60 9.61
N TYR A 64 -13.90 3.56 8.63
CA TYR A 64 -14.96 4.55 8.51
C TYR A 64 -16.19 4.24 9.38
N TYR A 65 -16.66 2.98 9.39
CA TYR A 65 -17.88 2.59 10.10
C TYR A 65 -17.61 1.94 11.46
N GLY A 66 -16.39 1.47 11.73
CA GLY A 66 -16.05 0.73 12.96
C GLY A 66 -16.55 -0.73 13.01
N ASP A 67 -17.18 -1.23 11.96
CA ASP A 67 -17.80 -2.55 11.95
C ASP A 67 -16.76 -3.65 11.62
N LYS A 68 -16.55 -4.55 12.59
CA LYS A 68 -15.55 -5.63 12.53
C LYS A 68 -15.77 -6.61 11.37
N LYS A 69 -16.99 -6.76 10.84
CA LYS A 69 -17.25 -7.65 9.69
C LYS A 69 -16.43 -7.25 8.47
N PHE A 70 -16.21 -5.94 8.27
CA PHE A 70 -15.37 -5.45 7.16
C PHE A 70 -13.90 -5.80 7.36
N LEU A 71 -13.41 -5.82 8.61
CA LEU A 71 -12.06 -6.26 8.89
C LEU A 71 -11.87 -7.74 8.47
N PHE A 72 -12.80 -8.62 8.75
CA PHE A 72 -12.74 -10.01 8.30
C PHE A 72 -12.65 -10.13 6.78
N ILE A 73 -13.34 -9.27 6.03
CA ILE A 73 -13.25 -9.26 4.57
C ILE A 73 -11.82 -8.92 4.13
N SER A 74 -11.17 -7.92 4.75
CA SER A 74 -9.78 -7.58 4.40
C SER A 74 -8.81 -8.73 4.71
N LEU A 75 -9.06 -9.52 5.77
CA LEU A 75 -8.24 -10.68 6.13
C LEU A 75 -8.35 -11.85 5.11
N LEU A 76 -9.33 -11.82 4.21
CA LEU A 76 -9.45 -12.84 3.14
C LEU A 76 -8.55 -12.55 1.93
N SER A 77 -7.94 -11.37 1.83
CA SER A 77 -7.10 -10.99 0.69
C SER A 77 -5.93 -11.94 0.44
N PRO A 78 -5.22 -12.53 1.44
CA PRO A 78 -4.15 -13.51 1.22
C PRO A 78 -4.62 -14.80 0.54
N LEU A 79 -5.90 -15.16 0.66
CA LEU A 79 -6.45 -16.34 -0.02
C LEU A 79 -6.51 -16.14 -1.54
N VAL A 80 -6.60 -14.88 -1.99
CA VAL A 80 -6.60 -14.54 -3.42
C VAL A 80 -5.17 -14.37 -3.92
N HIS A 81 -4.31 -13.71 -3.14
CA HIS A 81 -2.90 -13.53 -3.48
C HIS A 81 -2.04 -13.50 -2.21
N PHE A 82 -1.12 -14.46 -2.11
CA PHE A 82 -0.34 -14.72 -0.89
C PHE A 82 0.47 -13.51 -0.40
N SER A 83 0.99 -12.65 -1.29
CA SER A 83 1.75 -11.46 -0.88
C SER A 83 0.97 -10.52 0.05
N PHE A 84 -0.36 -10.57 0.02
CA PHE A 84 -1.21 -9.79 0.93
C PHE A 84 -1.20 -10.29 2.38
N PHE A 85 -0.52 -11.39 2.67
CA PHE A 85 -0.24 -11.80 4.05
C PHE A 85 0.52 -10.71 4.81
N PHE A 86 1.51 -10.08 4.17
CA PHE A 86 2.24 -8.96 4.77
C PHE A 86 1.33 -7.75 5.01
N ALA A 87 0.46 -7.43 4.05
CA ALA A 87 -0.51 -6.34 4.22
C ALA A 87 -1.45 -6.59 5.41
N VAL A 88 -1.88 -7.84 5.61
CA VAL A 88 -2.68 -8.23 6.78
C VAL A 88 -1.89 -8.07 8.08
N VAL A 89 -0.62 -8.47 8.13
CA VAL A 89 0.24 -8.25 9.30
C VAL A 89 0.36 -6.75 9.61
N VAL A 90 0.57 -5.91 8.60
CA VAL A 90 0.63 -4.44 8.75
C VAL A 90 -0.68 -3.87 9.32
N ILE A 91 -1.84 -4.38 8.87
CA ILE A 91 -3.15 -4.01 9.42
C ILE A 91 -3.25 -4.42 10.90
N LEU A 92 -2.87 -5.65 11.24
CA LEU A 92 -2.94 -6.14 12.62
C LEU A 92 -2.03 -5.33 13.54
N LEU A 93 -0.81 -4.99 13.11
CA LEU A 93 0.09 -4.11 13.84
C LEU A 93 -0.52 -2.72 14.03
N PHE A 94 -1.13 -2.14 12.99
CA PHE A 94 -1.83 -0.87 13.10
C PHE A 94 -2.95 -0.92 14.15
N LEU A 95 -3.76 -1.98 14.14
CA LEU A 95 -4.86 -2.14 15.09
C LEU A 95 -4.39 -2.36 16.53
N LEU A 96 -3.23 -3.01 16.70
CA LEU A 96 -2.59 -3.24 17.99
C LEU A 96 -2.03 -1.94 18.57
N PHE A 97 -1.23 -1.22 17.80
CA PHE A 97 -0.51 -0.02 18.26
C PHE A 97 -1.35 1.26 18.18
N ARG A 98 -2.31 1.33 17.26
CA ARG A 98 -3.15 2.51 17.00
C ARG A 98 -2.33 3.81 16.97
N PRO A 99 -1.30 3.89 16.13
CA PRO A 99 -0.38 5.02 16.14
C PRO A 99 -1.12 6.32 15.82
N SER A 100 -0.65 7.41 16.42
CA SER A 100 -1.13 8.74 16.06
C SER A 100 -0.63 9.12 14.66
N ILE A 101 -1.29 10.10 14.01
CA ILE A 101 -0.86 10.61 12.70
C ILE A 101 0.61 11.04 12.72
N LYS A 102 1.04 11.72 13.81
CA LYS A 102 2.43 12.18 13.98
C LYS A 102 3.41 11.01 14.02
N LEU A 103 3.07 9.95 14.76
CA LEU A 103 3.92 8.76 14.88
C LEU A 103 3.96 7.99 13.55
N SER A 104 2.81 7.82 12.88
CA SER A 104 2.76 7.17 11.56
C SER A 104 3.58 7.94 10.52
N PHE A 105 3.53 9.26 10.56
CA PHE A 105 4.33 10.11 9.68
C PHE A 105 5.82 10.02 9.98
N LEU A 106 6.22 10.00 11.26
CA LEU A 106 7.62 9.81 11.63
C LEU A 106 8.15 8.47 11.13
N ILE A 107 7.38 7.39 11.32
CA ILE A 107 7.75 6.05 10.83
C ILE A 107 7.84 6.04 9.31
N PHE A 108 6.94 6.73 8.61
CA PHE A 108 6.98 6.89 7.16
C PHE A 108 8.27 7.59 6.70
N LEU A 109 8.66 8.69 7.34
CA LEU A 109 9.92 9.38 7.02
C LEU A 109 11.14 8.49 7.26
N ILE A 110 11.16 7.75 8.37
CA ILE A 110 12.24 6.81 8.67
C ILE A 110 12.30 5.72 7.59
N ALA A 111 11.15 5.20 7.16
CA ALA A 111 11.08 4.18 6.11
C ALA A 111 11.62 4.70 4.77
N CYS A 112 11.30 5.94 4.39
CA CYS A 112 11.85 6.58 3.19
C CYS A 112 13.38 6.69 3.28
N VAL A 113 13.93 7.12 4.43
CA VAL A 113 15.38 7.22 4.63
C VAL A 113 16.05 5.83 4.54
N ILE A 114 15.45 4.81 5.17
CA ILE A 114 15.98 3.43 5.11
C ILE A 114 16.01 2.92 3.67
N GLN A 115 14.98 3.20 2.89
CA GLN A 115 14.94 2.81 1.47
C GLN A 115 16.05 3.47 0.67
N GLU A 116 16.24 4.78 0.83
CA GLU A 116 17.30 5.53 0.11
C GLU A 116 18.71 5.09 0.51
N LEU A 117 18.91 4.64 1.75
CA LEU A 117 20.20 4.13 2.21
C LEU A 117 20.57 2.77 1.61
N ASN A 118 19.65 2.12 0.88
CA ASN A 118 19.85 0.79 0.27
C ASN A 118 20.49 -0.21 1.25
N LEU A 119 20.03 -0.21 2.52
CA LEU A 119 20.58 -1.07 3.55
C LEU A 119 20.36 -2.53 3.14
N ASP A 120 21.46 -3.31 3.15
CA ASP A 120 21.36 -4.74 2.87
C ASP A 120 20.65 -5.47 4.02
N ILE A 121 19.33 -5.61 3.85
CA ILE A 121 18.46 -6.26 4.85
C ILE A 121 18.72 -7.78 4.90
N ARG A 122 19.55 -8.35 4.00
CA ARG A 122 19.95 -9.78 4.06
C ARG A 122 20.63 -10.12 5.40
N ALA A 123 21.30 -9.15 6.02
CA ALA A 123 21.87 -9.33 7.35
C ALA A 123 20.79 -9.64 8.41
N LEU A 124 19.53 -9.22 8.19
CA LEU A 124 18.42 -9.51 9.08
C LEU A 124 17.79 -10.89 8.82
N GLN A 125 18.11 -11.54 7.69
CA GLN A 125 17.55 -12.84 7.32
C GLN A 125 17.85 -13.92 8.36
N SER A 126 19.02 -13.84 9.00
CA SER A 126 19.43 -14.75 10.09
C SER A 126 18.53 -14.69 11.33
N PHE A 127 17.80 -13.62 11.53
CA PHE A 127 16.88 -13.46 12.67
C PHE A 127 15.48 -14.04 12.41
N PHE A 128 15.16 -14.43 11.18
CA PHE A 128 13.85 -15.00 10.86
C PHE A 128 13.78 -16.50 11.20
N PRO A 129 12.59 -17.01 11.57
CA PRO A 129 12.38 -18.45 11.73
C PRO A 129 12.71 -19.23 10.46
N ALA A 130 13.25 -20.45 10.59
CA ALA A 130 13.71 -21.28 9.48
C ALA A 130 12.67 -21.47 8.35
N ALA A 131 11.38 -21.56 8.70
CA ALA A 131 10.27 -21.65 7.73
C ALA A 131 10.10 -20.40 6.87
N LEU A 132 10.51 -19.22 7.35
CA LEU A 132 10.53 -17.98 6.59
C LEU A 132 11.85 -17.85 5.83
N GLN A 133 12.97 -18.28 6.39
CA GLN A 133 14.28 -18.25 5.73
C GLN A 133 14.24 -19.02 4.39
N SER A 134 13.68 -20.23 4.36
CA SER A 134 13.56 -21.02 3.13
C SER A 134 12.69 -20.35 2.05
N LYS A 135 11.70 -19.58 2.44
CA LYS A 135 10.90 -18.78 1.51
C LYS A 135 11.67 -17.54 1.04
N PHE A 136 12.42 -16.90 1.91
CA PHE A 136 13.29 -15.79 1.55
C PHE A 136 14.40 -16.25 0.58
N GLU A 137 14.98 -17.43 0.78
CA GLU A 137 15.95 -18.03 -0.15
C GLU A 137 15.36 -18.27 -1.54
N GLY A 138 14.09 -18.70 -1.62
CA GLY A 138 13.39 -18.90 -2.90
C GLY A 138 13.12 -17.58 -3.66
N TYR A 139 12.95 -16.47 -2.95
CA TYR A 139 12.82 -15.13 -3.55
C TYR A 139 14.16 -14.41 -3.69
N GLY A 140 15.16 -14.76 -2.87
CA GLY A 140 16.51 -14.21 -2.88
C GLY A 140 17.47 -14.92 -3.83
N ASN A 141 16.93 -15.63 -4.85
CA ASN A 141 17.77 -16.27 -5.85
C ASN A 141 18.61 -15.21 -6.58
N ILE A 142 19.93 -15.29 -6.37
CA ILE A 142 20.91 -14.36 -6.93
C ILE A 142 20.81 -14.34 -8.46
N GLU A 143 20.62 -15.50 -9.09
CA GLU A 143 20.46 -15.63 -10.54
C GLU A 143 19.22 -14.88 -11.04
N TRP A 144 18.12 -14.92 -10.29
CA TRP A 144 16.92 -14.17 -10.63
C TRP A 144 17.14 -12.65 -10.45
N ALA A 145 17.79 -12.24 -9.38
CA ALA A 145 18.11 -10.82 -9.14
C ALA A 145 19.06 -10.28 -10.21
N GLU A 146 20.05 -11.07 -10.65
CA GLU A 146 20.94 -10.72 -11.75
C GLU A 146 20.19 -10.64 -13.08
N SER A 147 19.30 -11.59 -13.38
CA SER A 147 18.49 -11.58 -14.60
C SER A 147 17.53 -10.39 -14.65
N VAL A 148 16.94 -9.99 -13.52
CA VAL A 148 16.11 -8.79 -13.40
C VAL A 148 16.96 -7.52 -13.61
N ARG A 149 18.17 -7.48 -13.07
CA ARG A 149 19.09 -6.38 -13.27
C ARG A 149 19.51 -6.24 -14.72
N GLU A 150 19.90 -7.33 -15.38
CA GLU A 150 20.21 -7.35 -16.81
C GLU A 150 19.01 -6.90 -17.66
N MET A 151 17.81 -7.39 -17.34
CA MET A 151 16.58 -6.98 -18.00
C MET A 151 16.36 -5.47 -17.81
N HIS A 152 16.58 -4.94 -16.61
CA HIS A 152 16.44 -3.52 -16.30
C HIS A 152 17.48 -2.68 -17.08
N GLU A 153 18.71 -3.18 -17.27
CA GLU A 153 19.74 -2.51 -18.05
C GLU A 153 19.39 -2.41 -19.54
N THR A 154 18.65 -3.38 -20.06
CA THR A 154 18.20 -3.40 -21.48
C THR A 154 16.90 -2.66 -21.70
N MET A 155 16.17 -2.25 -20.65
CA MET A 155 14.93 -1.50 -20.78
C MET A 155 15.13 -0.11 -21.38
N HIS A 156 14.13 0.37 -22.10
CA HIS A 156 14.09 1.75 -22.57
C HIS A 156 14.11 2.73 -21.38
N TRP A 157 14.72 3.90 -21.57
CA TRP A 157 14.91 4.92 -20.54
C TRP A 157 13.58 5.31 -19.83
N TYR A 158 12.47 5.38 -20.56
CA TYR A 158 11.16 5.71 -19.98
C TYR A 158 10.62 4.61 -19.04
N ALA A 159 10.91 3.33 -19.35
CA ALA A 159 10.54 2.23 -18.48
C ALA A 159 11.38 2.22 -17.19
N LYS A 160 12.66 2.59 -17.28
CA LYS A 160 13.54 2.75 -16.11
C LYS A 160 13.08 3.85 -15.16
N LEU A 161 12.51 4.93 -15.70
CA LEU A 161 12.03 6.06 -14.90
C LEU A 161 10.62 5.83 -14.33
N TYR A 162 9.87 4.88 -14.88
CA TYR A 162 8.46 4.69 -14.48
C TYR A 162 8.30 4.41 -12.99
N ASN A 163 9.01 3.42 -12.46
CA ASN A 163 8.91 3.04 -11.05
C ASN A 163 9.37 4.16 -10.11
N PRO A 164 10.59 4.74 -10.25
CA PRO A 164 11.02 5.83 -9.39
C PRO A 164 10.08 7.04 -9.42
N VAL A 165 9.58 7.42 -10.60
CA VAL A 165 8.65 8.56 -10.72
C VAL A 165 7.34 8.29 -9.96
N ILE A 166 6.77 7.09 -10.09
CA ILE A 166 5.55 6.73 -9.33
C ILE A 166 5.83 6.73 -7.83
N GLU A 167 6.96 6.18 -7.40
CA GLU A 167 7.35 6.14 -6.00
C GLU A 167 7.46 7.55 -5.41
N TYR A 168 8.22 8.44 -6.03
CA TYR A 168 8.35 9.83 -5.56
C TYR A 168 7.03 10.61 -5.63
N LEU A 169 6.17 10.31 -6.61
CA LEU A 169 4.84 10.89 -6.68
C LEU A 169 4.00 10.47 -5.47
N LEU A 170 4.00 9.17 -5.13
CA LEU A 170 3.26 8.66 -3.98
C LEU A 170 3.77 9.25 -2.66
N ASP A 171 5.10 9.36 -2.50
CA ASP A 171 5.68 9.99 -1.32
C ASP A 171 5.30 11.47 -1.22
N SER A 172 5.34 12.19 -2.33
CA SER A 172 4.90 13.58 -2.39
C SER A 172 3.44 13.72 -2.01
N ILE A 173 2.57 12.82 -2.47
CA ILE A 173 1.15 12.79 -2.08
C ILE A 173 1.01 12.55 -0.57
N MET A 174 1.76 11.61 0.01
CA MET A 174 1.72 11.34 1.46
C MET A 174 2.20 12.53 2.28
N LEU A 175 3.26 13.22 1.85
CA LEU A 175 3.73 14.45 2.45
C LEU A 175 2.67 15.55 2.39
N LEU A 176 2.04 15.74 1.24
CA LEU A 176 0.96 16.71 1.06
C LEU A 176 -0.24 16.39 1.96
N ILE A 177 -0.68 15.14 2.05
CA ILE A 177 -1.76 14.71 2.94
C ILE A 177 -1.42 15.09 4.39
N PHE A 178 -0.19 14.85 4.83
CA PHE A 178 0.25 15.21 6.18
C PHE A 178 0.26 16.74 6.41
N ILE A 179 0.83 17.51 5.48
CA ILE A 179 0.90 18.97 5.57
C ILE A 179 -0.51 19.58 5.60
N PHE A 180 -1.39 19.13 4.72
CA PHE A 180 -2.78 19.60 4.68
C PHE A 180 -3.56 19.18 5.92
N SER A 181 -3.33 17.97 6.44
CA SER A 181 -3.96 17.53 7.68
C SER A 181 -3.56 18.38 8.89
N ARG A 182 -2.35 18.97 8.87
CA ARG A 182 -1.91 19.94 9.91
C ARG A 182 -2.56 21.32 9.79
N LYS A 183 -2.83 21.79 8.55
CA LYS A 183 -3.47 23.09 8.30
C LYS A 183 -4.97 23.09 8.65
N ILE A 184 -5.63 21.96 8.39
CA ILE A 184 -6.99 21.73 8.90
C ILE A 184 -6.77 21.41 10.38
N GLU A 185 -6.94 22.40 11.25
CA GLU A 185 -6.76 22.23 12.70
C GLU A 185 -7.23 20.86 13.13
N PHE A 186 -6.32 20.02 13.68
CA PHE A 186 -6.61 18.64 14.14
C PHE A 186 -7.84 18.55 15.04
N LYS A 187 -8.33 19.68 15.52
CA LYS A 187 -9.51 19.85 16.35
C LYS A 187 -10.82 19.56 15.61
N ASN A 188 -10.83 19.70 14.27
CA ASN A 188 -12.02 19.53 13.42
C ASN A 188 -11.98 18.24 12.57
N ILE A 189 -10.91 17.43 12.67
CA ILE A 189 -10.83 16.15 11.96
C ILE A 189 -11.62 15.12 12.77
N ASP A 190 -12.66 14.56 12.16
CA ASP A 190 -13.40 13.44 12.72
C ASP A 190 -12.43 12.28 13.04
N ARG A 191 -12.70 11.57 14.14
CA ARG A 191 -11.91 10.41 14.59
C ARG A 191 -11.66 9.40 13.48
N ASN A 192 -12.64 9.19 12.62
CA ASN A 192 -12.56 8.24 11.51
C ASN A 192 -11.58 8.72 10.42
N GLN A 193 -11.60 10.02 10.10
CA GLN A 193 -10.66 10.63 9.16
C GLN A 193 -9.22 10.57 9.70
N SER A 194 -9.05 10.86 10.98
CA SER A 194 -7.76 10.75 11.67
C SER A 194 -7.19 9.33 11.60
N SER A 195 -8.03 8.33 11.85
CA SER A 195 -7.63 6.92 11.76
C SER A 195 -7.27 6.52 10.33
N PHE A 196 -8.00 7.03 9.33
CA PHE A 196 -7.71 6.74 7.92
C PHE A 196 -6.38 7.35 7.47
N ILE A 197 -6.11 8.62 7.81
CA ILE A 197 -4.84 9.29 7.50
C ILE A 197 -3.67 8.58 8.18
N SER A 198 -3.81 8.26 9.48
CA SER A 198 -2.78 7.53 10.23
C SER A 198 -2.50 6.17 9.62
N PHE A 199 -3.54 5.43 9.24
CA PHE A 199 -3.42 4.14 8.57
C PHE A 199 -2.72 4.26 7.20
N SER A 200 -3.07 5.26 6.40
CA SER A 200 -2.46 5.47 5.08
C SER A 200 -0.96 5.71 5.19
N LEU A 201 -0.54 6.55 6.12
CA LEU A 201 0.88 6.82 6.40
C LEU A 201 1.60 5.58 6.93
N TRP A 202 0.97 4.85 7.84
CA TRP A 202 1.49 3.60 8.39
C TRP A 202 1.68 2.55 7.30
N PHE A 203 0.67 2.36 6.46
CA PHE A 203 0.72 1.40 5.36
C PHE A 203 1.77 1.77 4.32
N ALA A 204 1.88 3.06 3.97
CA ALA A 204 2.92 3.57 3.07
C ALA A 204 4.33 3.33 3.64
N ALA A 205 4.53 3.55 4.96
CA ALA A 205 5.81 3.28 5.63
C ALA A 205 6.24 1.81 5.48
N PHE A 206 5.33 0.88 5.76
CA PHE A 206 5.64 -0.55 5.62
C PHE A 206 5.80 -0.98 4.16
N SER A 207 5.06 -0.38 3.24
CA SER A 207 5.25 -0.60 1.79
C SER A 207 6.67 -0.18 1.38
N ARG A 208 7.16 0.96 1.87
CA ARG A 208 8.54 1.42 1.61
C ARG A 208 9.60 0.51 2.19
N LEU A 209 9.41 0.03 3.41
CA LEU A 209 10.31 -0.95 4.01
C LEU A 209 10.35 -2.27 3.24
N LEU A 210 9.21 -2.70 2.70
CA LEU A 210 9.14 -3.91 1.88
C LEU A 210 9.79 -3.72 0.51
N SER A 211 9.65 -2.57 -0.13
CA SER A 211 10.32 -2.28 -1.40
C SER A 211 11.84 -2.08 -1.27
N ALA A 212 12.32 -1.72 -0.08
CA ALA A 212 13.74 -1.72 0.24
C ALA A 212 14.35 -3.13 0.38
N MET A 213 13.50 -4.18 0.43
CA MET A 213 13.97 -5.55 0.43
C MET A 213 14.35 -5.98 -1.01
N PRO A 214 15.36 -6.86 -1.18
CA PRO A 214 15.84 -7.26 -2.49
C PRO A 214 14.83 -8.05 -3.34
N PHE A 215 13.56 -8.05 -2.95
CA PHE A 215 12.44 -8.71 -3.61
C PHE A 215 11.39 -7.72 -4.16
N GLY A 216 11.61 -6.41 -3.95
CA GLY A 216 10.71 -5.35 -4.40
C GLY A 216 10.91 -4.99 -5.86
#